data_197809dc25b1be0b3deb4c45607eb108
#
_entry.id   197809dc25b1be0b3deb4c45607eb108
#
_cell.length_a   1.000
_cell.length_b   1.000
_cell.length_c   1.000
_cell.angle_alpha   90.00
_cell.angle_beta   90.00
_cell.angle_gamma   90.00
#
_symmetry.space_group_name_H-M   'P 1'
#
loop_
_entity.id
_entity.type
_entity.pdbx_description
1 polymer ?
#
loop_
_entity_poly.entity_id
_entity_poly.type
_entity_poly.pdbx_seq_one_letter_code
_entity_poly.pdbx_strand_id
1 'polypeptide(L)'
;MPSERRESRTGDVSPSEAFESLRQQPNAQLVDVRSRAEWSFVGVPDLSPIGKNAILIEWQRWPDMAACADFLPQLEAALKERGLDRDTPLYFLCRSGVRSGAAAMAAAAAGFSETHNVLGGFEGPADQSRHRGHVAGWKAENLPWFQS
;
A
#
# COMPACT_ATOMS: atom_id res chain seq x y z
N MET A 1 -9.59 -14.51 27.36
CA MET A 1 -9.64 -13.80 26.92
C MET A 1 -9.94 -13.79 26.16
N PRO A 2 -10.24 -13.43 26.19
CA PRO A 2 -10.74 -13.06 25.26
C PRO A 2 -10.34 -12.93 24.16
N SER A 3 -10.42 -13.20 23.63
CA SER A 3 -10.11 -12.98 22.77
C SER A 3 -10.29 -12.33 22.38
N GLU A 4 -9.93 -12.32 22.41
CA GLU A 4 -9.89 -11.44 22.06
C GLU A 4 -9.93 -11.11 20.78
N ARG A 5 -10.84 -10.57 20.47
CA ARG A 5 -10.98 -9.99 19.22
C ARG A 5 -10.16 -8.77 19.17
N ARG A 6 -9.24 -8.71 18.28
CA ARG A 6 -8.44 -7.54 18.02
C ARG A 6 -9.34 -6.45 17.45
N GLU A 7 -9.28 -5.26 17.99
CA GLU A 7 -9.99 -4.13 17.40
C GLU A 7 -9.40 -3.78 16.04
N SER A 8 -10.25 -3.43 15.09
CA SER A 8 -9.80 -2.95 13.79
C SER A 8 -9.08 -1.63 13.93
N ARG A 9 -7.93 -1.52 13.26
CA ARG A 9 -7.18 -0.28 13.20
C ARG A 9 -7.09 0.18 11.77
N THR A 10 -7.61 1.36 11.51
CA THR A 10 -7.59 1.96 10.18
C THR A 10 -7.17 3.41 10.34
N GLY A 11 -6.22 3.87 9.56
CA GLY A 11 -5.77 5.23 9.68
C GLY A 11 -4.73 5.59 8.64
N ASP A 12 -4.26 6.81 8.72
CA ASP A 12 -3.23 7.33 7.83
C ASP A 12 -1.88 7.34 8.53
N VAL A 13 -0.84 7.00 7.77
CA VAL A 13 0.54 7.06 8.26
C VAL A 13 1.39 7.73 7.20
N SER A 14 2.51 8.33 7.61
CA SER A 14 3.46 8.88 6.64
C SER A 14 4.23 7.73 5.96
N PRO A 15 4.83 7.98 4.78
CA PRO A 15 5.68 6.97 4.15
C PRO A 15 6.80 6.48 5.07
N SER A 16 7.44 7.39 5.79
CA SER A 16 8.54 7.01 6.70
C SER A 16 8.03 6.15 7.85
N GLU A 17 6.86 6.48 8.41
CA GLU A 17 6.25 5.64 9.45
C GLU A 17 5.90 4.27 8.92
N ALA A 18 5.35 4.20 7.70
CA ALA A 18 5.03 2.93 7.07
C ALA A 18 6.29 2.09 6.86
N PHE A 19 7.35 2.69 6.34
CA PHE A 19 8.61 1.99 6.10
C PHE A 19 9.19 1.45 7.39
N GLU A 20 9.17 2.25 8.46
CA GLU A 20 9.70 1.83 9.75
C GLU A 20 8.86 0.69 10.34
N SER A 21 7.53 0.75 10.23
CA SER A 21 6.66 -0.33 10.69
C SER A 21 6.91 -1.62 9.91
N LEU A 22 7.10 -1.50 8.60
CA LEU A 22 7.44 -2.66 7.76
C LEU A 22 8.77 -3.26 8.17
N ARG A 23 9.73 -2.43 8.55
CA ARG A 23 11.05 -2.89 8.98
C ARG A 23 10.97 -3.62 10.34
N GLN A 24 10.17 -3.10 11.26
CA GLN A 24 10.09 -3.62 12.62
C GLN A 24 9.17 -4.84 12.77
N GLN A 25 8.13 -4.92 11.94
CA GLN A 25 7.13 -5.98 12.05
C GLN A 25 7.34 -7.02 10.94
N PRO A 26 7.79 -8.23 11.27
CA PRO A 26 8.13 -9.23 10.25
C PRO A 26 6.98 -9.56 9.31
N ASN A 27 5.73 -9.53 9.80
CA ASN A 27 4.58 -9.92 9.00
C ASN A 27 3.92 -8.77 8.25
N ALA A 28 4.23 -7.51 8.60
CA ALA A 28 3.61 -6.36 7.95
C ALA A 28 3.92 -6.32 6.46
N GLN A 29 2.95 -5.93 5.64
CA GLN A 29 3.07 -5.92 4.18
C GLN A 29 2.68 -4.57 3.60
N LEU A 30 3.38 -4.17 2.56
CA LEU A 30 3.02 -3.00 1.76
C LEU A 30 2.26 -3.47 0.54
N VAL A 31 1.07 -2.92 0.32
CA VAL A 31 0.22 -3.28 -0.82
C VAL A 31 0.13 -2.06 -1.73
N ASP A 32 0.73 -2.16 -2.91
CA ASP A 32 0.71 -1.10 -3.91
C ASP A 32 -0.51 -1.33 -4.79
N VAL A 33 -1.48 -0.42 -4.70
CA VAL A 33 -2.78 -0.58 -5.38
C VAL A 33 -2.88 0.29 -6.63
N ARG A 34 -1.74 0.75 -7.15
CA ARG A 34 -1.69 1.50 -8.40
C ARG A 34 -1.95 0.57 -9.58
N SER A 35 -1.94 1.13 -10.78
CA SER A 35 -2.12 0.35 -12.01
C SER A 35 -0.79 -0.25 -12.48
N ARG A 36 -0.91 -1.27 -13.32
CA ARG A 36 0.24 -1.91 -13.95
C ARG A 36 1.07 -0.92 -14.75
N ALA A 37 0.42 0.04 -15.41
CA ALA A 37 1.12 1.07 -16.15
C ALA A 37 1.99 1.94 -15.25
N GLU A 38 1.48 2.30 -14.07
CA GLU A 38 2.24 3.09 -13.12
C GLU A 38 3.47 2.32 -12.61
N TRP A 39 3.33 1.04 -12.34
CA TRP A 39 4.46 0.22 -11.90
C TRP A 39 5.55 0.18 -12.97
N SER A 40 5.17 0.08 -14.24
CA SER A 40 6.12 -0.01 -15.34
C SER A 40 6.78 1.33 -15.66
N PHE A 41 6.00 2.42 -15.67
CA PHE A 41 6.50 3.71 -16.15
C PHE A 41 7.01 4.64 -15.05
N VAL A 42 6.52 4.48 -13.82
CA VAL A 42 6.90 5.36 -12.71
C VAL A 42 7.87 4.69 -11.75
N GLY A 43 7.75 3.38 -11.59
CA GLY A 43 8.56 2.63 -10.66
C GLY A 43 7.76 2.08 -9.50
N VAL A 44 8.42 1.32 -8.63
CA VAL A 44 7.79 0.67 -7.48
C VAL A 44 8.64 0.88 -6.23
N PRO A 45 8.04 0.81 -5.03
CA PRO A 45 8.84 0.82 -3.80
C PRO A 45 9.79 -0.37 -3.77
N ASP A 46 10.98 -0.13 -3.27
CA ASP A 46 12.00 -1.17 -3.13
C ASP A 46 12.13 -1.55 -1.66
N LEU A 47 11.62 -2.69 -1.29
CA LEU A 47 11.69 -3.20 0.08
C LEU A 47 12.80 -4.20 0.29
N SER A 48 13.68 -4.39 -0.70
CA SER A 48 14.80 -5.33 -0.58
C SER A 48 15.73 -4.99 0.59
N PRO A 49 15.97 -3.70 0.94
CA PRO A 49 16.80 -3.40 2.11
C PRO A 49 16.26 -3.96 3.42
N ILE A 50 14.96 -4.23 3.50
CA ILE A 50 14.36 -4.82 4.70
C ILE A 50 13.87 -6.24 4.45
N GLY A 51 14.32 -6.86 3.34
CA GLY A 51 14.04 -8.27 3.06
C GLY A 51 12.61 -8.57 2.65
N LYS A 52 11.92 -7.60 2.06
CA LYS A 52 10.52 -7.76 1.68
C LYS A 52 10.28 -7.40 0.22
N ASN A 53 9.08 -7.72 -0.25
CA ASN A 53 8.59 -7.33 -1.57
C ASN A 53 7.19 -6.75 -1.41
N ALA A 54 6.91 -5.65 -2.10
CA ALA A 54 5.56 -5.08 -2.10
C ALA A 54 4.60 -6.03 -2.81
N ILE A 55 3.38 -6.09 -2.33
CA ILE A 55 2.30 -6.81 -3.00
C ILE A 55 1.70 -5.85 -4.03
N LEU A 56 1.63 -6.26 -5.29
CA LEU A 56 1.13 -5.42 -6.37
C LEU A 56 -0.23 -5.93 -6.83
N ILE A 57 -1.30 -5.19 -6.50
CA ILE A 57 -2.67 -5.56 -6.88
C ILE A 57 -3.39 -4.29 -7.30
N GLU A 58 -3.90 -4.25 -8.53
CA GLU A 58 -4.61 -3.06 -9.02
C GLU A 58 -5.94 -2.87 -8.31
N TRP A 59 -6.18 -1.67 -7.80
CA TRP A 59 -7.49 -1.27 -7.28
C TRP A 59 -8.42 -0.91 -8.42
N GLN A 60 -7.85 -0.28 -9.47
CA GLN A 60 -8.55 0.08 -10.70
C GLN A 60 -7.67 -0.27 -11.89
N ARG A 61 -8.26 -0.64 -13.02
CA ARG A 61 -7.53 -1.03 -14.22
C ARG A 61 -7.56 0.07 -15.27
N TRP A 62 -6.40 0.28 -15.86
CA TRP A 62 -6.27 1.12 -17.05
C TRP A 62 -6.85 0.39 -18.26
N PRO A 63 -7.47 1.08 -19.25
CA PRO A 63 -7.52 2.55 -19.40
C PRO A 63 -8.76 3.22 -18.83
N ASP A 64 -9.83 2.49 -18.54
CA ASP A 64 -11.09 3.07 -18.08
C ASP A 64 -11.16 3.25 -16.58
N MET A 65 -10.13 2.82 -15.86
CA MET A 65 -10.05 2.93 -14.40
C MET A 65 -11.20 2.23 -13.70
N ALA A 66 -11.70 1.16 -14.29
CA ALA A 66 -12.76 0.36 -13.67
C ALA A 66 -12.24 -0.30 -12.40
N ALA A 67 -13.06 -0.30 -11.34
CA ALA A 67 -12.70 -0.96 -10.09
C ALA A 67 -12.56 -2.46 -10.31
N CYS A 68 -11.55 -3.05 -9.67
CA CYS A 68 -11.29 -4.48 -9.79
C CYS A 68 -12.12 -5.22 -8.75
N ALA A 69 -13.17 -5.92 -9.19
CA ALA A 69 -14.06 -6.66 -8.30
C ALA A 69 -13.33 -7.77 -7.55
N ASP A 70 -12.19 -8.23 -8.10
CA ASP A 70 -11.41 -9.31 -7.51
C ASP A 70 -10.25 -8.82 -6.62
N PHE A 71 -10.26 -7.54 -6.23
CA PHE A 71 -9.18 -6.98 -5.41
C PHE A 71 -9.00 -7.75 -4.10
N LEU A 72 -10.07 -7.92 -3.33
CA LEU A 72 -9.98 -8.60 -2.04
C LEU A 72 -9.59 -10.08 -2.17
N PRO A 73 -10.16 -10.85 -3.12
CA PRO A 73 -9.68 -12.22 -3.34
C PRO A 73 -8.20 -12.29 -3.70
N GLN A 74 -7.70 -11.35 -4.51
CA GLN A 74 -6.28 -11.32 -4.86
C GLN A 74 -5.42 -11.00 -3.62
N LEU A 75 -5.89 -10.08 -2.78
CA LEU A 75 -5.18 -9.74 -1.55
C LEU A 75 -5.09 -10.94 -0.62
N GLU A 76 -6.20 -11.64 -0.43
CA GLU A 76 -6.22 -12.83 0.41
C GLU A 76 -5.30 -13.93 -0.12
N ALA A 77 -5.30 -14.13 -1.43
CA ALA A 77 -4.44 -15.12 -2.05
C ALA A 77 -2.96 -14.78 -1.86
N ALA A 78 -2.61 -13.50 -2.03
CA ALA A 78 -1.23 -13.05 -1.86
C ALA A 78 -0.75 -13.24 -0.43
N LEU A 79 -1.60 -12.95 0.54
CA LEU A 79 -1.26 -13.14 1.95
C LEU A 79 -1.12 -14.62 2.28
N LYS A 80 -2.03 -15.44 1.76
CA LYS A 80 -1.99 -16.88 2.00
C LYS A 80 -0.69 -17.49 1.47
N GLU A 81 -0.25 -17.06 0.29
CA GLU A 81 1.01 -17.52 -0.28
C GLU A 81 2.20 -17.21 0.62
N ARG A 82 2.09 -16.16 1.42
CA ARG A 82 3.14 -15.74 2.34
C ARG A 82 2.95 -16.31 3.74
N GLY A 83 1.95 -17.17 3.94
CA GLY A 83 1.65 -17.75 5.26
C GLY A 83 1.01 -16.74 6.21
N LEU A 84 0.33 -15.73 5.67
CA LEU A 84 -0.26 -14.65 6.44
C LEU A 84 -1.78 -14.68 6.35
N ASP A 85 -2.45 -13.89 7.18
CA ASP A 85 -3.90 -13.90 7.30
C ASP A 85 -4.45 -12.48 7.48
N ARG A 86 -5.71 -12.36 7.89
CA ARG A 86 -6.41 -11.08 8.03
C ARG A 86 -5.94 -10.24 9.22
N ASP A 87 -5.14 -10.79 10.11
CA ASP A 87 -4.55 -10.04 11.22
C ASP A 87 -3.21 -9.41 10.86
N THR A 88 -2.73 -9.64 9.65
CA THR A 88 -1.49 -9.05 9.15
C THR A 88 -1.64 -7.53 9.01
N PRO A 89 -0.73 -6.73 9.57
CA PRO A 89 -0.76 -5.28 9.33
C PRO A 89 -0.50 -4.97 7.86
N LEU A 90 -1.38 -4.18 7.25
CA LEU A 90 -1.30 -3.83 5.83
C LEU A 90 -1.18 -2.32 5.67
N TYR A 91 -0.28 -1.91 4.77
CA TYR A 91 -0.05 -0.52 4.42
C TYR A 91 -0.33 -0.37 2.94
N PHE A 92 -1.35 0.41 2.60
CA PHE A 92 -1.82 0.56 1.21
C PHE A 92 -1.24 1.82 0.60
N LEU A 93 -0.71 1.69 -0.60
CA LEU A 93 -0.01 2.77 -1.31
C LEU A 93 -0.60 2.95 -2.70
N CYS A 94 -0.87 4.20 -3.08
CA CYS A 94 -1.21 4.53 -4.46
C CYS A 94 -0.37 5.74 -4.89
N ARG A 95 -0.83 6.50 -5.90
CA ARG A 95 -0.03 7.62 -6.37
C ARG A 95 0.01 8.78 -5.36
N SER A 96 -1.14 9.15 -4.79
CA SER A 96 -1.24 10.30 -3.90
C SER A 96 -2.10 10.06 -2.66
N GLY A 97 -2.65 8.86 -2.47
CA GLY A 97 -3.37 8.49 -1.25
C GLY A 97 -4.85 8.24 -1.40
N VAL A 98 -5.47 8.55 -2.55
CA VAL A 98 -6.94 8.45 -2.71
C VAL A 98 -7.37 6.99 -2.90
N ARG A 99 -6.79 6.31 -3.89
CA ARG A 99 -7.15 4.90 -4.17
C ARG A 99 -6.79 4.00 -3.00
N SER A 100 -5.62 4.23 -2.39
CA SER A 100 -5.16 3.42 -1.28
C SER A 100 -6.02 3.63 -0.03
N GLY A 101 -6.52 4.84 0.18
CA GLY A 101 -7.47 5.09 1.27
C GLY A 101 -8.74 4.29 1.11
N ALA A 102 -9.29 4.25 -0.12
CA ALA A 102 -10.47 3.44 -0.42
C ALA A 102 -10.18 1.95 -0.23
N ALA A 103 -9.01 1.49 -0.68
CA ALA A 103 -8.62 0.09 -0.53
C ALA A 103 -8.48 -0.30 0.94
N ALA A 104 -7.88 0.57 1.75
CA ALA A 104 -7.72 0.31 3.19
C ALA A 104 -9.07 0.17 3.86
N MET A 105 -10.04 1.02 3.51
CA MET A 105 -11.37 0.94 4.08
C MET A 105 -12.12 -0.30 3.62
N ALA A 106 -11.98 -0.68 2.35
CA ALA A 106 -12.60 -1.89 1.84
C ALA A 106 -12.05 -3.13 2.55
N ALA A 107 -10.74 -3.17 2.78
CA ALA A 107 -10.12 -4.29 3.50
C ALA A 107 -10.61 -4.33 4.95
N ALA A 108 -10.69 -3.18 5.62
CA ALA A 108 -11.19 -3.13 6.98
C ALA A 108 -12.63 -3.65 7.06
N ALA A 109 -13.48 -3.25 6.12
CA ALA A 109 -14.86 -3.71 6.06
C ALA A 109 -14.95 -5.21 5.83
N ALA A 110 -13.96 -5.80 5.16
CA ALA A 110 -13.92 -7.23 4.88
C ALA A 110 -13.32 -8.06 6.03
N GLY A 111 -12.93 -7.41 7.14
CA GLY A 111 -12.46 -8.12 8.32
C GLY A 111 -10.95 -8.12 8.53
N PHE A 112 -10.20 -7.33 7.75
CA PHE A 112 -8.77 -7.16 8.00
C PHE A 112 -8.60 -6.26 9.22
N SER A 113 -7.81 -6.68 10.18
CA SER A 113 -7.77 -6.05 11.50
C SER A 113 -6.92 -4.78 11.55
N GLU A 114 -5.95 -4.65 10.68
CA GLU A 114 -5.07 -3.48 10.69
C GLU A 114 -4.75 -3.03 9.26
N THR A 115 -5.32 -1.89 8.85
CA THR A 115 -5.16 -1.36 7.50
C THR A 115 -4.83 0.12 7.58
N HIS A 116 -3.76 0.51 6.91
CA HIS A 116 -3.27 1.89 6.94
C HIS A 116 -3.12 2.43 5.53
N ASN A 117 -3.44 3.70 5.36
CA ASN A 117 -3.21 4.42 4.11
C ASN A 117 -1.90 5.17 4.22
N VAL A 118 -1.02 5.01 3.23
CA VAL A 118 0.23 5.76 3.20
C VAL A 118 -0.04 7.14 2.62
N LEU A 119 0.04 8.15 3.47
CA LEU A 119 -0.24 9.54 3.09
C LEU A 119 0.70 10.00 1.98
N GLY A 120 0.16 10.73 1.01
CA GLY A 120 0.94 11.22 -0.10
C GLY A 120 1.29 10.17 -1.13
N GLY A 121 1.10 8.89 -0.82
CA GLY A 121 1.35 7.79 -1.75
C GLY A 121 2.78 7.71 -2.24
N PHE A 122 2.96 7.23 -3.46
CA PHE A 122 4.28 7.05 -4.05
C PHE A 122 4.87 8.34 -4.59
N GLU A 123 4.05 9.15 -5.26
CA GLU A 123 4.50 10.36 -5.93
C GLU A 123 4.04 11.64 -5.27
N GLY A 124 2.94 11.60 -4.51
CA GLY A 124 2.36 12.77 -3.89
C GLY A 124 1.74 13.74 -4.90
N PRO A 125 1.38 14.94 -4.45
CA PRO A 125 0.84 15.95 -5.36
C PRO A 125 1.92 16.55 -6.24
N ALA A 126 1.49 17.22 -7.32
CA ALA A 126 2.41 17.93 -8.20
C ALA A 126 2.88 19.22 -7.50
N ASP A 127 4.14 19.59 -7.75
CA ASP A 127 4.69 20.83 -7.25
C ASP A 127 4.29 22.01 -8.17
N GLN A 128 4.84 23.19 -7.92
CA GLN A 128 4.52 24.38 -8.71
C GLN A 128 4.93 24.23 -10.17
N SER A 129 5.91 23.38 -10.46
CA SER A 129 6.36 23.10 -11.82
C SER A 129 5.59 21.93 -12.43
N ARG A 130 4.53 21.45 -11.78
CA ARG A 130 3.69 20.34 -12.21
C ARG A 130 4.45 19.01 -12.24
N HIS A 131 5.43 18.86 -11.36
CA HIS A 131 6.17 17.61 -11.17
C HIS A 131 5.76 16.95 -9.88
N ARG A 132 5.61 15.63 -9.90
CA ARG A 132 5.34 14.83 -8.70
C ARG A 132 6.63 14.27 -8.14
N GLY A 133 6.57 13.81 -6.89
CA GLY A 133 7.71 13.18 -6.24
C GLY A 133 8.58 14.14 -5.45
N HIS A 134 8.16 15.39 -5.30
CA HIS A 134 8.96 16.42 -4.65
C HIS A 134 8.31 17.02 -3.41
N VAL A 135 6.98 16.98 -3.31
CA VAL A 135 6.24 17.65 -2.23
C VAL A 135 6.01 16.70 -1.06
N ALA A 136 5.48 15.52 -1.33
CA ALA A 136 5.13 14.54 -0.31
C ALA A 136 5.13 13.15 -0.94
N GLY A 137 5.12 12.13 -0.09
CA GLY A 137 5.03 10.74 -0.53
C GLY A 137 6.35 10.01 -0.46
N TRP A 138 6.32 8.76 -0.90
CA TRP A 138 7.45 7.83 -0.80
C TRP A 138 8.73 8.40 -1.42
N LYS A 139 8.64 8.91 -2.64
CA LYS A 139 9.80 9.48 -3.33
C LYS A 139 10.31 10.74 -2.65
N ALA A 140 9.39 11.63 -2.23
CA ALA A 140 9.78 12.90 -1.62
C ALA A 140 10.50 12.69 -0.29
N GLU A 141 10.18 11.58 0.41
CA GLU A 141 10.84 11.25 1.68
C GLU A 141 12.10 10.41 1.48
N ASN A 142 12.52 10.25 0.23
CA ASN A 142 13.78 9.57 -0.13
C ASN A 142 13.81 8.09 0.29
N LEU A 143 12.66 7.45 0.29
CA LEU A 143 12.58 6.03 0.58
C LEU A 143 12.96 5.22 -0.67
N PRO A 144 13.45 3.98 -0.51
CA PRO A 144 13.93 3.20 -1.65
C PRO A 144 12.85 2.89 -2.68
N TRP A 145 13.19 3.02 -3.96
CA TRP A 145 12.32 2.64 -5.06
C TRP A 145 13.16 2.33 -6.29
N PHE A 146 12.58 1.63 -7.26
CA PHE A 146 13.31 1.31 -8.49
C PHE A 146 12.39 1.32 -9.70
N GLN A 147 12.99 1.46 -10.88
CA GLN A 147 12.31 1.34 -12.17
C GLN A 147 12.95 0.21 -12.96
N SER A 148 12.12 -0.53 -13.64
CA SER A 148 12.62 -1.58 -14.54
C SER A 148 12.94 -1.03 -15.91
#